data_5cf2bc652f26fb94b68f8f546a935527
#
_entry.id   5cf2bc652f26fb94b68f8f546a935527
#
_cell.length_a   1.000
_cell.length_b   1.000
_cell.length_c   1.000
_cell.angle_alpha   90.00
_cell.angle_beta   90.00
_cell.angle_gamma   90.00
#
_symmetry.space_group_name_H-M   'P 1'
#
loop_
_entity.id
_entity.type
_entity.pdbx_description
1 polymer ?
#
loop_
_entity_poly.entity_id
_entity_poly.type
_entity_poly.pdbx_seq_one_letter_code
_entity_poly.pdbx_strand_id
1 'polypeptide(L)'
;MALLGVASGATAAHIYACRRDYERDKPPVTLSKYMLLRSFPMHSMSSTAAYISTIQVPVPLRRPIYSAFAKLFKADLTECAPLETFACFQSFFTRPLLEGSRPVDGGARVVSPCDGVVVSSGRVDSLTDRFEPVKGVHYNLT
;
A
#
# COMPACT_ATOMS: atom_id res chain seq x y z
N MET A 1 27.97 33.06 5.88
CA MET A 1 27.28 32.80 7.17
C MET A 1 25.75 32.76 7.08
N ALA A 2 25.10 33.39 6.08
CA ALA A 2 23.62 33.42 5.95
C ALA A 2 22.99 32.06 5.55
N LEU A 3 23.66 31.23 4.79
CA LEU A 3 23.15 29.91 4.34
C LEU A 3 23.00 28.87 5.47
N LEU A 4 23.87 28.92 6.49
CA LEU A 4 23.80 28.01 7.64
C LEU A 4 22.60 28.34 8.56
N GLY A 5 22.23 29.60 8.66
CA GLY A 5 21.09 30.04 9.48
C GLY A 5 19.74 29.63 8.89
N VAL A 6 19.60 29.67 7.57
CA VAL A 6 18.36 29.27 6.85
C VAL A 6 18.17 27.75 6.92
N ALA A 7 19.26 26.98 6.78
CA ALA A 7 19.19 25.53 6.91
C ALA A 7 18.77 25.10 8.33
N SER A 8 19.25 25.79 9.39
CA SER A 8 18.87 25.46 10.75
C SER A 8 17.39 25.80 11.05
N GLY A 9 16.88 26.90 10.50
CA GLY A 9 15.47 27.30 10.65
C GLY A 9 14.51 26.31 9.94
N ALA A 10 14.84 25.89 8.74
CA ALA A 10 14.06 24.89 8.01
C ALA A 10 14.03 23.53 8.71
N THR A 11 15.17 23.12 9.29
CA THR A 11 15.27 21.87 10.05
C THR A 11 14.45 21.96 11.35
N ALA A 12 14.52 23.07 12.07
CA ALA A 12 13.74 23.29 13.28
C ALA A 12 12.23 23.30 12.99
N ALA A 13 11.81 23.99 11.93
CA ALA A 13 10.41 24.02 11.50
C ALA A 13 9.91 22.62 11.12
N HIS A 14 10.73 21.82 10.42
CA HIS A 14 10.40 20.45 10.07
C HIS A 14 10.24 19.55 11.31
N ILE A 15 11.18 19.65 12.26
CA ILE A 15 11.12 18.90 13.53
C ILE A 15 9.86 19.27 14.31
N TYR A 16 9.55 20.57 14.40
CA TYR A 16 8.34 21.05 15.08
C TYR A 16 7.07 20.52 14.41
N ALA A 17 6.99 20.60 13.09
CA ALA A 17 5.85 20.07 12.34
C ALA A 17 5.67 18.56 12.52
N CYS A 18 6.76 17.78 12.43
CA CYS A 18 6.74 16.35 12.68
C CYS A 18 6.27 16.00 14.09
N ARG A 19 6.75 16.73 15.11
CA ARG A 19 6.35 16.52 16.50
C ARG A 19 4.88 16.85 16.71
N ARG A 20 4.39 17.97 16.17
CA ARG A 20 3.00 18.39 16.26
C ARG A 20 2.07 17.35 15.63
N ASP A 21 2.42 16.86 14.45
CA ASP A 21 1.62 15.87 13.74
C ASP A 21 1.67 14.51 14.45
N TYR A 22 2.83 14.13 15.01
CA TYR A 22 2.95 12.93 15.83
C TYR A 22 2.04 12.97 17.07
N GLU A 23 2.02 14.09 17.81
CA GLU A 23 1.17 14.25 18.99
C GLU A 23 -0.32 14.24 18.64
N ARG A 24 -0.69 14.75 17.47
CA ARG A 24 -2.07 14.76 17.00
C ARG A 24 -2.57 13.37 16.59
N ASP A 25 -1.78 12.68 15.80
CA ASP A 25 -2.21 11.42 15.15
C ASP A 25 -1.78 10.18 15.95
N LYS A 26 -0.84 10.33 16.90
CA LYS A 26 -0.27 9.25 17.75
C LYS A 26 -0.07 7.93 17.00
N PRO A 27 0.75 7.92 15.93
CA PRO A 27 0.97 6.72 15.14
C PRO A 27 1.61 5.61 16.00
N PRO A 28 1.44 4.32 15.65
CA PRO A 28 1.96 3.19 16.41
C PRO A 28 3.49 3.00 16.28
N VAL A 29 4.21 4.07 16.07
CA VAL A 29 5.68 4.10 15.95
C VAL A 29 6.26 5.16 16.86
N THR A 30 7.51 4.99 17.28
CA THR A 30 8.21 5.98 18.09
C THR A 30 8.44 7.29 17.31
N LEU A 31 8.50 8.42 18.02
CA LEU A 31 8.70 9.74 17.39
C LEU A 31 9.93 9.78 16.47
N SER A 32 11.04 9.14 16.85
CA SER A 32 12.25 9.10 16.02
C SER A 32 12.05 8.35 14.71
N LYS A 33 11.35 7.21 14.74
CA LYS A 33 10.99 6.44 13.52
C LYS A 33 10.01 7.22 12.66
N TYR A 34 9.05 7.91 13.28
CA TYR A 34 8.10 8.75 12.55
C TYR A 34 8.79 9.90 11.82
N MET A 35 9.74 10.60 12.50
CA MET A 35 10.54 11.65 11.88
C MET A 35 11.39 11.13 10.71
N LEU A 36 12.02 9.96 10.88
CA LEU A 36 12.80 9.33 9.83
C LEU A 36 11.93 9.01 8.60
N LEU A 37 10.79 8.37 8.80
CA LEU A 37 9.85 8.04 7.73
C LEU A 37 9.34 9.29 7.00
N ARG A 38 9.02 10.36 7.76
CA ARG A 38 8.52 11.61 7.19
C ARG A 38 9.60 12.40 6.45
N SER A 39 10.87 12.21 6.81
CA SER A 39 12.01 12.85 6.12
C SER A 39 12.34 12.18 4.79
N PHE A 40 11.86 10.97 4.56
CA PHE A 40 12.02 10.29 3.28
C PHE A 40 11.13 10.92 2.20
N PRO A 41 11.65 11.13 0.99
CA PRO A 41 10.87 11.65 -0.12
C PRO A 41 9.94 10.57 -0.71
N MET A 42 8.95 10.13 0.09
CA MET A 42 8.04 9.01 -0.24
C MET A 42 7.34 9.20 -1.58
N HIS A 43 6.98 10.45 -1.92
CA HIS A 43 6.35 10.74 -3.20
C HIS A 43 7.31 10.47 -4.37
N SER A 44 8.55 10.93 -4.29
CA SER A 44 9.56 10.68 -5.34
C SER A 44 9.89 9.19 -5.45
N MET A 45 9.99 8.48 -4.32
CA MET A 45 10.20 7.04 -4.33
C MET A 45 9.03 6.29 -4.97
N SER A 46 7.79 6.66 -4.64
CA SER A 46 6.58 6.10 -5.23
C SER A 46 6.50 6.38 -6.74
N SER A 47 6.80 7.59 -7.16
CA SER A 47 6.82 7.97 -8.58
C SER A 47 7.92 7.21 -9.36
N THR A 48 9.09 7.05 -8.76
CA THR A 48 10.19 6.28 -9.36
C THR A 48 9.81 4.80 -9.47
N ALA A 49 9.24 4.21 -8.44
CA ALA A 49 8.77 2.83 -8.48
C ALA A 49 7.67 2.63 -9.54
N ALA A 50 6.73 3.58 -9.63
CA ALA A 50 5.70 3.57 -10.68
C ALA A 50 6.33 3.62 -12.08
N TYR A 51 7.28 4.51 -12.30
CA TYR A 51 7.99 4.59 -13.58
C TYR A 51 8.75 3.30 -13.93
N ILE A 52 9.52 2.75 -12.97
CA ILE A 52 10.25 1.48 -13.16
C ILE A 52 9.29 0.34 -13.50
N SER A 53 8.11 0.30 -12.88
CA SER A 53 7.11 -0.75 -13.12
C SER A 53 6.51 -0.71 -14.53
N THR A 54 6.60 0.42 -15.24
CA THR A 54 6.13 0.56 -16.64
C THR A 54 7.18 0.19 -17.68
N ILE A 55 8.46 0.01 -17.28
CA ILE A 55 9.53 -0.36 -18.20
C ILE A 55 9.24 -1.73 -18.82
N GLN A 56 9.36 -1.81 -20.15
CA GLN A 56 9.14 -3.07 -20.85
C GLN A 56 10.25 -4.08 -20.54
N VAL A 57 9.82 -5.25 -20.10
CA VAL A 57 10.74 -6.37 -19.80
C VAL A 57 10.93 -7.21 -21.06
N PRO A 58 12.16 -7.51 -21.47
CA PRO A 58 12.43 -8.43 -22.58
C PRO A 58 11.79 -9.80 -22.35
N VAL A 59 11.22 -10.38 -23.39
CA VAL A 59 10.44 -11.64 -23.32
C VAL A 59 11.13 -12.74 -22.52
N PRO A 60 12.43 -13.07 -22.75
CA PRO A 60 13.11 -14.15 -22.03
C PRO A 60 13.25 -13.89 -20.51
N LEU A 61 13.21 -12.63 -20.07
CA LEU A 61 13.35 -12.24 -18.68
C LEU A 61 12.00 -12.15 -17.94
N ARG A 62 10.88 -12.12 -18.65
CA ARG A 62 9.53 -12.00 -18.04
C ARG A 62 9.25 -13.15 -17.08
N ARG A 63 9.39 -14.37 -17.56
CA ARG A 63 9.09 -15.56 -16.75
C ARG A 63 9.94 -15.67 -15.48
N PRO A 64 11.27 -15.57 -15.52
CA PRO A 64 12.08 -15.65 -14.30
C PRO A 64 11.80 -14.52 -13.31
N ILE A 65 11.61 -13.28 -13.79
CA ILE A 65 11.34 -12.13 -12.92
C ILE A 65 9.97 -12.27 -12.24
N TYR A 66 8.93 -12.54 -13.01
CA TYR A 66 7.57 -12.62 -12.46
C TYR A 66 7.37 -13.86 -11.59
N SER A 67 8.01 -14.99 -11.92
CA SER A 67 8.00 -16.18 -11.07
C SER A 67 8.74 -15.97 -9.75
N ALA A 68 9.86 -15.25 -9.77
CA ALA A 68 10.58 -14.91 -8.55
C ALA A 68 9.74 -14.02 -7.64
N PHE A 69 9.08 -13.00 -8.20
CA PHE A 69 8.15 -12.15 -7.47
C PHE A 69 6.99 -12.96 -6.87
N ALA A 70 6.34 -13.80 -7.67
CA ALA A 70 5.22 -14.61 -7.23
C ALA A 70 5.61 -15.57 -6.08
N LYS A 71 6.80 -16.18 -6.16
CA LYS A 71 7.32 -17.04 -5.07
C LYS A 71 7.58 -16.24 -3.80
N LEU A 72 8.16 -15.05 -3.90
CA LEU A 72 8.47 -14.19 -2.76
C LEU A 72 7.19 -13.76 -2.02
N PHE A 73 6.15 -13.39 -2.75
CA PHE A 73 4.88 -12.90 -2.20
C PHE A 73 3.79 -13.97 -2.12
N LYS A 74 4.11 -15.24 -2.43
CA LYS A 74 3.17 -16.37 -2.44
C LYS A 74 1.93 -16.08 -3.29
N ALA A 75 2.10 -15.37 -4.41
CA ALA A 75 1.02 -15.06 -5.32
C ALA A 75 0.67 -16.29 -6.18
N ASP A 76 -0.62 -16.58 -6.31
CA ASP A 76 -1.10 -17.65 -7.18
C ASP A 76 -1.00 -17.21 -8.64
N LEU A 77 -0.41 -18.06 -9.47
CA LEU A 77 -0.26 -17.88 -10.91
C LEU A 77 -1.16 -18.80 -11.72
N THR A 78 -1.91 -19.67 -11.09
CA THR A 78 -2.77 -20.66 -11.80
C THR A 78 -3.97 -20.00 -12.49
N GLU A 79 -4.39 -18.86 -11.98
CA GLU A 79 -5.59 -18.14 -12.41
C GLU A 79 -5.27 -16.96 -13.35
N CYS A 80 -4.09 -16.91 -13.93
CA CYS A 80 -3.70 -15.83 -14.83
C CYS A 80 -3.18 -16.33 -16.19
N ALA A 81 -3.14 -15.41 -17.16
CA ALA A 81 -2.55 -15.65 -18.45
C ALA A 81 -1.04 -15.99 -18.34
N PRO A 82 -0.43 -16.63 -19.36
CA PRO A 82 1.00 -16.93 -19.36
C PRO A 82 1.85 -15.69 -19.06
N LEU A 83 2.90 -15.85 -18.27
CA LEU A 83 3.73 -14.73 -17.76
C LEU A 83 4.41 -13.92 -18.86
N GLU A 84 4.64 -14.56 -20.01
CA GLU A 84 5.27 -13.95 -21.19
C GLU A 84 4.39 -12.88 -21.84
N THR A 85 3.07 -12.91 -21.60
CA THR A 85 2.11 -11.94 -22.18
C THR A 85 2.23 -10.56 -21.55
N PHE A 86 2.72 -10.47 -20.30
CA PHE A 86 2.83 -9.20 -19.58
C PHE A 86 4.06 -8.42 -20.00
N ALA A 87 3.87 -7.30 -20.69
CA ALA A 87 4.98 -6.51 -21.24
C ALA A 87 5.84 -5.82 -20.17
N CYS A 88 5.24 -5.43 -19.05
CA CYS A 88 5.91 -4.73 -17.94
C CYS A 88 5.42 -5.27 -16.60
N PHE A 89 6.11 -4.90 -15.51
CA PHE A 89 5.74 -5.33 -14.17
C PHE A 89 4.35 -4.84 -13.76
N GLN A 90 3.97 -3.63 -14.16
CA GLN A 90 2.65 -3.07 -13.87
C GLN A 90 1.53 -3.95 -14.46
N SER A 91 1.63 -4.36 -15.73
CA SER A 91 0.63 -5.22 -16.37
C SER A 91 0.56 -6.62 -15.73
N PHE A 92 1.69 -7.14 -15.25
CA PHE A 92 1.73 -8.37 -14.46
C PHE A 92 1.08 -8.18 -13.09
N PHE A 93 1.35 -7.08 -12.41
CA PHE A 93 0.81 -6.82 -11.06
C PHE A 93 -0.70 -6.60 -11.08
N THR A 94 -1.23 -5.89 -12.07
CA THR A 94 -2.66 -5.63 -12.27
C THR A 94 -3.34 -6.65 -13.20
N ARG A 95 -2.76 -7.85 -13.33
CA ARG A 95 -3.25 -8.86 -14.27
C ARG A 95 -4.71 -9.21 -14.06
N PRO A 96 -5.50 -9.32 -15.11
CA PRO A 96 -6.84 -9.88 -15.01
C PRO A 96 -6.76 -11.38 -14.68
N LEU A 97 -7.72 -11.85 -13.92
CA LEU A 97 -7.93 -13.28 -13.68
C LEU A 97 -8.56 -13.93 -14.92
N LEU A 98 -8.34 -15.22 -15.09
CA LEU A 98 -9.03 -16.00 -16.11
C LEU A 98 -10.54 -15.98 -15.85
N GLU A 99 -11.31 -15.96 -16.91
CA GLU A 99 -12.76 -15.97 -16.83
C GLU A 99 -13.25 -17.21 -16.06
N GLY A 100 -14.16 -17.00 -15.12
CA GLY A 100 -14.69 -18.08 -14.28
C GLY A 100 -13.82 -18.46 -13.05
N SER A 101 -12.63 -17.89 -12.88
CA SER A 101 -11.76 -18.18 -11.71
C SER A 101 -12.40 -17.75 -10.38
N ARG A 102 -13.23 -16.73 -10.40
CA ARG A 102 -13.91 -16.17 -9.22
C ARG A 102 -15.41 -16.06 -9.49
N PRO A 103 -16.17 -17.15 -9.41
CA PRO A 103 -17.61 -17.10 -9.61
C PRO A 103 -18.25 -16.30 -8.46
N VAL A 104 -19.09 -15.33 -8.83
CA VAL A 104 -19.90 -14.54 -7.88
C VAL A 104 -21.21 -15.26 -7.63
N ASP A 105 -21.53 -15.52 -6.36
CA ASP A 105 -22.81 -16.10 -5.98
C ASP A 105 -23.94 -15.07 -6.17
N GLY A 106 -24.75 -15.25 -7.20
CA GLY A 106 -25.88 -14.37 -7.51
C GLY A 106 -27.05 -14.45 -6.51
N GLY A 107 -27.06 -15.44 -5.63
CA GLY A 107 -28.06 -15.60 -4.56
C GLY A 107 -27.65 -14.90 -3.24
N ALA A 108 -26.40 -14.52 -3.09
CA ALA A 108 -25.91 -13.87 -1.89
C ALA A 108 -26.35 -12.40 -1.82
N ARG A 109 -26.79 -11.96 -0.63
CA ARG A 109 -27.17 -10.54 -0.41
C ARG A 109 -25.95 -9.60 -0.36
N VAL A 110 -24.80 -10.11 0.03
CA VAL A 110 -23.52 -9.38 0.11
C VAL A 110 -22.41 -10.33 -0.31
N VAL A 111 -21.53 -9.86 -1.18
CA VAL A 111 -20.38 -10.60 -1.66
C VAL A 111 -19.12 -9.85 -1.27
N SER A 112 -18.05 -10.58 -0.89
CA SER A 112 -16.75 -9.98 -0.61
C SER A 112 -16.16 -9.33 -1.86
N PRO A 113 -15.69 -8.08 -1.81
CA PRO A 113 -15.09 -7.41 -2.97
C PRO A 113 -13.70 -7.94 -3.33
N CYS A 114 -13.06 -8.69 -2.45
CA CYS A 114 -11.73 -9.25 -2.65
C CYS A 114 -11.52 -10.49 -1.79
N ASP A 115 -10.51 -11.28 -2.15
CA ASP A 115 -10.05 -12.38 -1.30
C ASP A 115 -9.37 -11.81 -0.05
N GLY A 116 -9.67 -12.41 1.10
CA GLY A 116 -9.10 -11.95 2.35
C GLY A 116 -9.52 -12.81 3.53
N VAL A 117 -9.03 -12.44 4.69
CA VAL A 117 -9.39 -13.06 5.97
C VAL A 117 -10.14 -12.03 6.81
N VAL A 118 -11.30 -12.41 7.32
CA VAL A 118 -12.04 -11.56 8.27
C VAL A 118 -11.29 -11.56 9.59
N VAL A 119 -10.67 -10.43 9.91
CA VAL A 119 -9.89 -10.25 11.15
C VAL A 119 -10.80 -9.88 12.30
N SER A 120 -11.80 -9.03 12.05
CA SER A 120 -12.75 -8.56 13.05
C SER A 120 -14.11 -8.33 12.41
N SER A 121 -15.15 -8.62 13.16
CA SER A 121 -16.53 -8.30 12.79
C SER A 121 -17.28 -7.91 14.04
N GLY A 122 -18.16 -6.92 13.95
CA GLY A 122 -18.93 -6.43 15.08
C GLY A 122 -20.21 -5.72 14.63
N ARG A 123 -21.12 -5.54 15.58
CA ARG A 123 -22.32 -4.75 15.40
C ARG A 123 -22.04 -3.31 15.82
N VAL A 124 -22.50 -2.37 15.05
CA VAL A 124 -22.43 -0.94 15.34
C VAL A 124 -23.82 -0.48 15.72
N ASP A 125 -24.02 -0.17 16.99
CA ASP A 125 -25.33 0.20 17.51
C ASP A 125 -25.54 1.73 17.55
N SER A 126 -24.46 2.51 17.47
CA SER A 126 -24.53 3.97 17.41
C SER A 126 -23.50 4.57 16.45
N LEU A 127 -23.77 5.75 15.90
CA LEU A 127 -22.84 6.49 15.03
C LEU A 127 -21.57 6.94 15.76
N THR A 128 -21.56 6.88 17.10
CA THR A 128 -20.41 7.20 17.94
C THR A 128 -19.53 5.99 18.25
N ASP A 129 -19.96 4.79 17.89
CA ASP A 129 -19.17 3.59 18.11
C ASP A 129 -17.91 3.64 17.24
N ARG A 130 -16.79 3.31 17.85
CA ARG A 130 -15.51 3.28 17.19
C ARG A 130 -15.26 1.88 16.65
N PHE A 131 -14.91 1.80 15.38
CA PHE A 131 -14.33 0.57 14.85
C PHE A 131 -13.00 0.26 15.49
N GLU A 132 -12.69 -1.02 15.61
CA GLU A 132 -11.36 -1.45 15.98
C GLU A 132 -10.30 -0.80 15.08
N PRO A 133 -9.12 -0.45 15.62
CA PRO A 133 -8.12 0.29 14.88
C PRO A 133 -7.65 -0.51 13.67
N VAL A 134 -7.87 0.03 12.48
CA VAL A 134 -7.29 -0.50 11.25
C VAL A 134 -5.95 0.20 11.02
N LYS A 135 -4.87 -0.57 11.06
CA LYS A 135 -3.49 -0.04 10.98
C LYS A 135 -3.20 1.06 12.03
N GLY A 136 -3.81 0.97 13.22
CA GLY A 136 -3.62 1.92 14.30
C GLY A 136 -4.45 3.20 14.21
N VAL A 137 -5.36 3.31 13.24
CA VAL A 137 -6.27 4.45 13.10
C VAL A 137 -7.69 4.02 13.46
N HIS A 138 -8.34 4.80 14.34
CA HIS A 138 -9.74 4.62 14.68
C HIS A 138 -10.62 5.39 13.70
N TYR A 139 -11.67 4.74 13.21
CA TYR A 139 -12.66 5.34 12.32
C TYR A 139 -13.99 5.52 13.07
N ASN A 140 -14.61 6.67 12.91
CA ASN A 140 -15.98 6.93 13.37
C ASN A 140 -16.91 6.88 12.16
N LEU A 141 -18.14 6.43 12.38
CA LEU A 141 -19.23 6.56 11.40
C LEU A 141 -19.88 7.92 11.59
N THR A 142 -19.41 8.95 10.91
CA THR A 142 -20.06 10.27 10.87
C THR A 142 -20.49 10.59 9.45
#